data_cc9ed40d1fb7acad0298e9da996dab98
#
_entry.id   cc9ed40d1fb7acad0298e9da996dab98
#
_cell.length_a   1.000
_cell.length_b   1.000
_cell.length_c   1.000
_cell.angle_alpha   90.00
_cell.angle_beta   90.00
_cell.angle_gamma   90.00
#
_symmetry.space_group_name_H-M   'P 1'
#
loop_
_entity.id
_entity.type
_entity.pdbx_description
1 polymer ?
#
loop_
_entity_poly.entity_id
_entity_poly.type
_entity_poly.pdbx_seq_one_letter_code
_entity_poly.pdbx_strand_id
1 'polypeptide(L)'
;MQIPELTSFNLSGQRVLIREDLNVPVSQGKVSSDARIQAALPTLRYALDQGAKVIVMSHLGRPREGVPVADQPEVSLAPVARHLAGLTGYRVQLIDNYVDGFELPEADIVLLENVRVNRGEAANDDRLARKLAALCDIFVMDAFGTAHRAQASTAGITAFAPLACAGPLLTAELKALGKALHAPRQPVVAIVGG
;
A
#
# COMPACT_ATOMS: atom_id res chain seq x y z
N MET A 1 17.67 12.33 -9.49
CA MET A 1 17.75 11.37 -8.37
C MET A 1 17.14 10.08 -8.86
N GLN A 2 17.84 8.96 -8.73
CA GLN A 2 17.33 7.65 -9.15
C GLN A 2 16.62 7.03 -7.93
N ILE A 3 15.33 6.72 -8.07
CA ILE A 3 14.54 6.09 -7.00
C ILE A 3 14.88 4.60 -7.01
N PRO A 4 15.27 3.99 -5.88
CA PRO A 4 15.48 2.56 -5.80
C PRO A 4 14.21 1.79 -6.18
N GLU A 5 14.34 0.71 -6.95
CA GLU A 5 13.22 -0.14 -7.35
C GLU A 5 13.22 -1.44 -6.51
N LEU A 6 12.04 -1.97 -6.18
CA LEU A 6 11.88 -3.20 -5.39
C LEU A 6 12.71 -4.36 -5.98
N THR A 7 12.77 -4.45 -7.30
CA THR A 7 13.48 -5.50 -8.03
C THR A 7 15.00 -5.50 -7.85
N SER A 8 15.55 -4.45 -7.22
CA SER A 8 16.99 -4.34 -6.95
C SER A 8 17.42 -4.95 -5.62
N PHE A 9 16.47 -5.46 -4.82
CA PHE A 9 16.74 -5.96 -3.47
C PHE A 9 16.51 -7.47 -3.37
N ASN A 10 17.25 -8.11 -2.45
CA ASN A 10 16.94 -9.48 -2.03
C ASN A 10 15.82 -9.45 -0.99
N LEU A 11 14.69 -10.08 -1.30
CA LEU A 11 13.50 -10.07 -0.45
C LEU A 11 13.37 -11.32 0.43
N SER A 12 14.20 -12.34 0.22
CA SER A 12 14.07 -13.64 0.90
C SER A 12 14.14 -13.50 2.42
N GLY A 13 13.06 -13.92 3.09
CA GLY A 13 12.90 -13.84 4.54
C GLY A 13 12.65 -12.44 5.10
N GLN A 14 12.72 -11.38 4.28
CA GLN A 14 12.54 -10.00 4.70
C GLN A 14 11.05 -9.69 4.94
N ARG A 15 10.77 -8.85 5.94
CA ARG A 15 9.43 -8.24 6.13
C ARG A 15 9.31 -7.08 5.14
N VAL A 16 8.49 -7.26 4.12
CA VAL A 16 8.26 -6.27 3.06
C VAL A 16 6.90 -5.63 3.27
N LEU A 17 6.89 -4.36 3.70
CA LEU A 17 5.67 -3.58 3.89
C LEU A 17 5.38 -2.78 2.61
N ILE A 18 4.30 -3.17 1.91
CA ILE A 18 3.91 -2.60 0.63
C ILE A 18 2.73 -1.65 0.83
N ARG A 19 2.90 -0.38 0.49
CA ARG A 19 1.81 0.60 0.46
C ARG A 19 1.10 0.53 -0.88
N GLU A 20 -0.08 -0.07 -0.88
CA GLU A 20 -0.95 -0.22 -2.05
C GLU A 20 -2.15 0.74 -2.02
N ASP A 21 -2.72 1.05 -3.17
CA ASP A 21 -4.01 1.72 -3.28
C ASP A 21 -5.14 0.70 -3.52
N LEU A 22 -5.63 0.12 -2.43
CA LEU A 22 -6.78 -0.80 -2.43
C LEU A 22 -8.10 -0.08 -2.10
N ASN A 23 -8.17 1.23 -2.32
CA ASN A 23 -9.38 2.03 -2.10
C ASN A 23 -10.39 1.78 -3.22
N VAL A 24 -11.07 0.66 -3.12
CA VAL A 24 -12.07 0.17 -4.08
C VAL A 24 -13.49 0.42 -3.57
N PRO A 25 -14.49 0.53 -4.47
CA PRO A 25 -15.88 0.65 -4.05
C PRO A 25 -16.35 -0.66 -3.42
N VAL A 26 -16.96 -0.52 -2.24
CA VAL A 26 -17.57 -1.63 -1.49
C VAL A 26 -19.06 -1.37 -1.37
N SER A 27 -19.88 -2.36 -1.72
CA SER A 27 -21.33 -2.32 -1.59
C SER A 27 -21.81 -3.60 -0.93
N GLN A 28 -22.67 -3.48 0.08
CA GLN A 28 -23.21 -4.62 0.84
C GLN A 28 -22.10 -5.59 1.35
N GLY A 29 -20.98 -5.03 1.81
CA GLY A 29 -19.84 -5.81 2.32
C GLY A 29 -19.04 -6.57 1.26
N LYS A 30 -19.24 -6.28 -0.03
CA LYS A 30 -18.52 -6.90 -1.17
C LYS A 30 -17.86 -5.82 -2.02
N VAL A 31 -16.68 -6.13 -2.54
CA VAL A 31 -15.99 -5.31 -3.55
C VAL A 31 -16.81 -5.35 -4.83
N SER A 32 -17.20 -4.18 -5.36
CA SER A 32 -18.00 -4.06 -6.60
C SER A 32 -17.14 -3.76 -7.84
N SER A 33 -15.91 -3.31 -7.65
CA SER A 33 -14.92 -3.13 -8.71
C SER A 33 -13.53 -3.35 -8.13
N ASP A 34 -12.75 -4.26 -8.70
CA ASP A 34 -11.47 -4.71 -8.17
C ASP A 34 -10.25 -4.27 -9.01
N ALA A 35 -10.44 -3.33 -9.93
CA ALA A 35 -9.37 -2.90 -10.84
C ALA A 35 -8.07 -2.51 -10.10
N ARG A 36 -8.17 -1.86 -8.95
CA ARG A 36 -6.99 -1.49 -8.13
C ARG A 36 -6.36 -2.70 -7.45
N ILE A 37 -7.16 -3.66 -7.01
CA ILE A 37 -6.66 -4.93 -6.44
C ILE A 37 -5.91 -5.69 -7.52
N GLN A 38 -6.49 -5.81 -8.73
CA GLN A 38 -5.85 -6.45 -9.89
C GLN A 38 -4.51 -5.77 -10.24
N ALA A 39 -4.45 -4.44 -10.20
CA ALA A 39 -3.23 -3.68 -10.48
C ALA A 39 -2.12 -3.95 -9.45
N ALA A 40 -2.45 -4.21 -8.18
CA ALA A 40 -1.51 -4.52 -7.11
C ALA A 40 -0.95 -5.97 -7.19
N LEU A 41 -1.68 -6.91 -7.81
CA LEU A 41 -1.31 -8.33 -7.81
C LEU A 41 0.11 -8.62 -8.33
N PRO A 42 0.61 -7.99 -9.40
CA PRO A 42 1.97 -8.25 -9.88
C PRO A 42 3.04 -7.99 -8.82
N THR A 43 2.90 -6.89 -8.07
CA THR A 43 3.84 -6.53 -6.99
C THR A 43 3.76 -7.54 -5.84
N LEU A 44 2.55 -7.90 -5.41
CA LEU A 44 2.35 -8.87 -4.33
C LEU A 44 2.91 -10.24 -4.70
N ARG A 45 2.63 -10.74 -5.90
CA ARG A 45 3.15 -12.00 -6.41
C ARG A 45 4.68 -11.98 -6.49
N TYR A 46 5.24 -10.93 -7.06
CA TYR A 46 6.69 -10.77 -7.12
C TYR A 46 7.34 -10.89 -5.73
N ALA A 47 6.81 -10.17 -4.72
CA ALA A 47 7.35 -10.22 -3.37
C ALA A 47 7.23 -11.63 -2.76
N LEU A 48 6.10 -12.31 -2.94
CA LEU A 48 5.89 -13.69 -2.48
C LEU A 48 6.83 -14.67 -3.17
N ASP A 49 6.97 -14.59 -4.49
CA ASP A 49 7.84 -15.47 -5.30
C ASP A 49 9.32 -15.30 -4.92
N GLN A 50 9.72 -14.12 -4.42
CA GLN A 50 11.05 -13.86 -3.89
C GLN A 50 11.21 -14.29 -2.42
N GLY A 51 10.21 -14.92 -1.81
CA GLY A 51 10.26 -15.43 -0.43
C GLY A 51 10.14 -14.36 0.65
N ALA A 52 9.53 -13.22 0.34
CA ALA A 52 9.26 -12.16 1.31
C ALA A 52 8.14 -12.56 2.29
N LYS A 53 8.19 -12.01 3.50
CA LYS A 53 7.05 -11.92 4.42
C LYS A 53 6.25 -10.68 4.05
N VAL A 54 5.17 -10.87 3.28
CA VAL A 54 4.42 -9.78 2.66
C VAL A 54 3.42 -9.17 3.65
N ILE A 55 3.61 -7.89 3.93
CA ILE A 55 2.69 -7.06 4.72
C ILE A 55 2.16 -5.97 3.80
N VAL A 56 0.84 -5.84 3.68
CA VAL A 56 0.18 -4.85 2.83
C VAL A 56 -0.47 -3.78 3.70
N MET A 57 -0.26 -2.54 3.35
CA MET A 57 -0.86 -1.37 3.99
C MET A 57 -1.65 -0.59 2.97
N SER A 58 -2.92 -0.30 3.27
CA SER A 58 -3.78 0.50 2.39
C SER A 58 -4.77 1.36 3.17
N HIS A 59 -5.59 2.10 2.45
CA HIS A 59 -6.72 2.84 2.99
C HIS A 59 -8.01 2.48 2.26
N LEU A 60 -9.13 2.71 2.91
CA LEU A 60 -10.47 2.63 2.31
C LEU A 60 -11.29 3.84 2.76
N GLY A 61 -11.85 4.56 1.80
CA GLY A 61 -12.74 5.69 2.08
C GLY A 61 -12.06 6.86 2.80
N ARG A 62 -12.85 7.50 3.66
CA ARG A 62 -12.45 8.67 4.46
C ARG A 62 -12.83 8.47 5.93
N PRO A 63 -12.10 7.64 6.66
CA PRO A 63 -12.39 7.39 8.07
C PRO A 63 -12.20 8.65 8.92
N ARG A 64 -12.83 8.63 10.09
CA ARG A 64 -12.52 9.57 11.17
C ARG A 64 -11.25 9.08 11.87
N GLU A 65 -10.19 9.88 11.77
CA GLU A 65 -8.89 9.58 12.36
C GLU A 65 -8.99 9.45 13.89
N GLY A 66 -8.38 8.43 14.45
CA GLY A 66 -8.42 8.14 15.89
C GLY A 66 -9.70 7.46 16.39
N VAL A 67 -10.63 7.12 15.49
CA VAL A 67 -11.83 6.34 15.80
C VAL A 67 -11.57 4.89 15.37
N PRO A 68 -11.84 3.89 16.23
CA PRO A 68 -11.68 2.49 15.85
C PRO A 68 -12.55 2.10 14.65
N VAL A 69 -12.08 1.14 13.84
CA VAL A 69 -12.86 0.62 12.70
C VAL A 69 -14.18 -0.01 13.16
N ALA A 70 -14.23 -0.59 14.35
CA ALA A 70 -15.47 -1.15 14.94
C ALA A 70 -16.61 -0.10 15.01
N ASP A 71 -16.27 1.18 15.19
CA ASP A 71 -17.22 2.30 15.28
C ASP A 71 -17.48 2.98 13.92
N GLN A 72 -16.85 2.50 12.85
CA GLN A 72 -16.99 2.95 11.46
C GLN A 72 -16.72 1.77 10.49
N PRO A 73 -17.53 0.71 10.54
CA PRO A 73 -17.23 -0.55 9.84
C PRO A 73 -17.24 -0.42 8.30
N GLU A 74 -17.83 0.64 7.76
CA GLU A 74 -17.86 0.94 6.33
C GLU A 74 -16.46 1.24 5.74
N VAL A 75 -15.49 1.58 6.59
CA VAL A 75 -14.10 1.86 6.17
C VAL A 75 -13.16 0.69 6.42
N SER A 76 -13.66 -0.46 6.89
CA SER A 76 -12.85 -1.66 7.10
C SER A 76 -12.34 -2.26 5.80
N LEU A 77 -11.09 -2.70 5.80
CA LEU A 77 -10.49 -3.47 4.70
C LEU A 77 -10.88 -4.96 4.71
N ALA A 78 -11.74 -5.41 5.63
CA ALA A 78 -12.20 -6.80 5.69
C ALA A 78 -12.84 -7.30 4.37
N PRO A 79 -13.68 -6.51 3.64
CA PRO A 79 -14.17 -6.90 2.32
C PRO A 79 -13.04 -7.07 1.29
N VAL A 80 -12.00 -6.22 1.36
CA VAL A 80 -10.84 -6.28 0.47
C VAL A 80 -10.01 -7.52 0.77
N ALA A 81 -9.76 -7.84 2.04
CA ALA A 81 -9.04 -9.05 2.45
C ALA A 81 -9.72 -10.32 1.91
N ARG A 82 -11.05 -10.43 2.10
CA ARG A 82 -11.83 -11.56 1.57
C ARG A 82 -11.78 -11.66 0.05
N HIS A 83 -11.90 -10.50 -0.64
CA HIS A 83 -11.85 -10.46 -2.10
C HIS A 83 -10.47 -10.89 -2.63
N LEU A 84 -9.40 -10.35 -2.04
CA LEU A 84 -8.02 -10.68 -2.38
C LEU A 84 -7.74 -12.19 -2.20
N ALA A 85 -8.17 -12.78 -1.08
CA ALA A 85 -8.05 -14.20 -0.83
C ALA A 85 -8.79 -15.04 -1.87
N GLY A 86 -10.06 -14.69 -2.17
CA GLY A 86 -10.86 -15.40 -3.17
C GLY A 86 -10.31 -15.29 -4.60
N LEU A 87 -9.72 -14.15 -4.94
CA LEU A 87 -9.14 -13.89 -6.26
C LEU A 87 -7.81 -14.63 -6.49
N THR A 88 -7.00 -14.77 -5.44
CA THR A 88 -5.63 -15.27 -5.54
C THR A 88 -5.44 -16.70 -5.05
N GLY A 89 -6.33 -17.18 -4.17
CA GLY A 89 -6.15 -18.40 -3.41
C GLY A 89 -5.13 -18.30 -2.26
N TYR A 90 -4.52 -17.14 -2.04
CA TYR A 90 -3.62 -16.92 -0.92
C TYR A 90 -4.36 -16.82 0.42
N ARG A 91 -3.70 -17.25 1.48
CA ARG A 91 -4.16 -17.03 2.86
C ARG A 91 -3.90 -15.56 3.21
N VAL A 92 -4.95 -14.73 3.22
CA VAL A 92 -4.88 -13.31 3.58
C VAL A 92 -5.43 -13.13 4.99
N GLN A 93 -4.61 -12.59 5.89
CA GLN A 93 -5.03 -12.28 7.26
C GLN A 93 -5.05 -10.77 7.48
N LEU A 94 -6.20 -10.26 7.93
CA LEU A 94 -6.38 -8.87 8.34
C LEU A 94 -5.93 -8.70 9.78
N ILE A 95 -5.14 -7.65 10.07
CA ILE A 95 -4.64 -7.31 11.42
C ILE A 95 -5.09 -5.90 11.80
N ASP A 96 -5.83 -5.78 12.89
CA ASP A 96 -6.39 -4.50 13.38
C ASP A 96 -5.40 -3.69 14.21
N ASN A 97 -4.77 -4.35 15.21
CA ASN A 97 -3.89 -3.71 16.17
C ASN A 97 -2.42 -3.96 15.81
N TYR A 98 -1.89 -3.19 14.86
CA TYR A 98 -0.55 -3.39 14.32
C TYR A 98 0.45 -2.28 14.66
N VAL A 99 -0.03 -1.09 15.06
CA VAL A 99 0.83 0.12 15.20
C VAL A 99 1.92 -0.04 16.26
N ASP A 100 1.64 -0.83 17.31
CA ASP A 100 2.63 -1.11 18.38
C ASP A 100 3.37 -2.46 18.17
N GLY A 101 3.29 -3.01 16.96
CA GLY A 101 3.86 -4.31 16.61
C GLY A 101 2.84 -5.44 16.73
N PHE A 102 3.10 -6.53 16.02
CA PHE A 102 2.29 -7.75 16.05
C PHE A 102 3.15 -8.97 15.70
N GLU A 103 2.74 -10.15 16.12
CA GLU A 103 3.34 -11.40 15.70
C GLU A 103 2.87 -11.73 14.27
N LEU A 104 3.82 -12.01 13.37
CA LEU A 104 3.49 -12.38 12.00
C LEU A 104 2.77 -13.74 12.00
N PRO A 105 1.53 -13.79 11.52
CA PRO A 105 0.77 -15.03 11.45
C PRO A 105 1.28 -15.94 10.32
N GLU A 106 0.87 -17.21 10.36
CA GLU A 106 1.06 -18.15 9.25
C GLU A 106 0.09 -17.82 8.09
N ALA A 107 0.32 -16.72 7.41
CA ALA A 107 -0.42 -16.26 6.25
C ALA A 107 0.54 -15.95 5.10
N ASP A 108 0.03 -16.03 3.87
CA ASP A 108 0.83 -15.66 2.69
C ASP A 108 0.91 -14.13 2.58
N ILE A 109 -0.19 -13.45 2.90
CA ILE A 109 -0.29 -11.99 2.92
C ILE A 109 -0.92 -11.55 4.24
N VAL A 110 -0.26 -10.62 4.94
CA VAL A 110 -0.84 -9.86 6.04
C VAL A 110 -1.36 -8.54 5.49
N LEU A 111 -2.66 -8.27 5.64
CA LEU A 111 -3.25 -6.97 5.33
C LEU A 111 -3.46 -6.21 6.64
N LEU A 112 -2.87 -5.04 6.77
CA LEU A 112 -3.11 -4.15 7.91
C LEU A 112 -4.44 -3.43 7.72
N GLU A 113 -5.22 -3.30 8.78
CA GLU A 113 -6.47 -2.55 8.75
C GLU A 113 -6.20 -1.09 8.40
N ASN A 114 -7.20 -0.43 7.86
CA ASN A 114 -7.19 0.90 7.26
C ASN A 114 -6.23 1.88 7.94
N VAL A 115 -5.12 2.20 7.28
CA VAL A 115 -4.04 3.02 7.86
C VAL A 115 -4.52 4.42 8.26
N ARG A 116 -5.56 4.93 7.60
CA ARG A 116 -6.10 6.27 7.85
C ARG A 116 -6.91 6.40 9.14
N VAL A 117 -7.18 5.32 9.87
CA VAL A 117 -7.80 5.41 11.21
C VAL A 117 -6.79 5.80 12.28
N ASN A 118 -5.50 5.66 12.00
CA ASN A 118 -4.45 5.96 12.98
C ASN A 118 -4.26 7.45 13.16
N ARG A 119 -4.21 7.92 14.41
CA ARG A 119 -3.90 9.32 14.72
C ARG A 119 -2.52 9.69 14.21
N GLY A 120 -2.44 10.81 13.50
CA GLY A 120 -1.21 11.32 12.92
C GLY A 120 -0.97 10.90 11.47
N GLU A 121 -1.84 10.07 10.89
CA GLU A 121 -1.70 9.67 9.47
C GLU A 121 -1.78 10.88 8.54
N ALA A 122 -2.86 11.66 8.64
CA ALA A 122 -3.07 12.83 7.80
C ALA A 122 -2.07 13.96 8.06
N ALA A 123 -1.61 14.08 9.32
CA ALA A 123 -0.65 15.09 9.74
C ALA A 123 0.81 14.73 9.39
N ASN A 124 1.06 13.56 8.80
CA ASN A 124 2.41 13.04 8.56
C ASN A 124 3.26 12.97 9.84
N ASP A 125 2.65 12.49 10.94
CA ASP A 125 3.26 12.46 12.27
C ASP A 125 4.44 11.48 12.31
N ASP A 126 5.60 11.96 12.75
CA ASP A 126 6.85 11.19 12.82
C ASP A 126 6.75 9.99 13.77
N ARG A 127 5.92 10.05 14.83
CA ARG A 127 5.78 8.94 15.79
C ARG A 127 5.06 7.78 15.14
N LEU A 128 3.97 8.07 14.40
CA LEU A 128 3.28 7.06 13.62
C LEU A 128 4.18 6.50 12.52
N ALA A 129 4.88 7.37 11.78
CA ALA A 129 5.79 6.96 10.73
C ALA A 129 6.90 6.02 11.23
N ARG A 130 7.51 6.29 12.40
CA ARG A 130 8.49 5.40 13.05
C ARG A 130 7.89 4.06 13.43
N LYS A 131 6.67 4.04 13.97
CA LYS A 131 5.98 2.79 14.33
C LYS A 131 5.68 1.94 13.10
N LEU A 132 5.19 2.56 12.00
CA LEU A 132 4.98 1.86 10.75
C LEU A 132 6.30 1.32 10.15
N ALA A 133 7.38 2.11 10.19
CA ALA A 133 8.69 1.69 9.72
C ALA A 133 9.26 0.50 10.51
N ALA A 134 8.97 0.39 11.79
CA ALA A 134 9.41 -0.73 12.64
C ALA A 134 8.76 -2.07 12.27
N LEU A 135 7.66 -2.06 11.49
CA LEU A 135 6.98 -3.27 11.04
C LEU A 135 7.71 -3.98 9.90
N CYS A 136 8.71 -3.35 9.27
CA CYS A 136 9.36 -3.88 8.07
C CYS A 136 10.87 -3.73 8.06
N ASP A 137 11.49 -4.52 7.19
CA ASP A 137 12.89 -4.40 6.81
C ASP A 137 13.00 -3.59 5.50
N ILE A 138 11.98 -3.69 4.63
CA ILE A 138 11.87 -2.95 3.38
C ILE A 138 10.47 -2.34 3.28
N PHE A 139 10.40 -1.03 3.10
CA PHE A 139 9.17 -0.31 2.75
C PHE A 139 9.08 -0.13 1.24
N VAL A 140 7.93 -0.46 0.66
CA VAL A 140 7.64 -0.31 -0.77
C VAL A 140 6.47 0.64 -0.96
N MET A 141 6.72 1.75 -1.64
CA MET A 141 5.66 2.63 -2.10
C MET A 141 5.20 2.17 -3.49
N ASP A 142 3.96 1.70 -3.61
CA ASP A 142 3.41 1.23 -4.89
C ASP A 142 2.04 1.85 -5.23
N ALA A 143 1.59 2.78 -4.40
CA ALA A 143 0.31 3.47 -4.54
C ALA A 143 0.47 4.84 -5.22
N PHE A 144 0.61 4.89 -6.54
CA PHE A 144 0.78 6.15 -7.30
C PHE A 144 -0.31 7.18 -6.98
N GLY A 145 -1.58 6.77 -6.91
CA GLY A 145 -2.72 7.65 -6.62
C GLY A 145 -2.64 8.39 -5.27
N THR A 146 -1.81 7.94 -4.35
CA THR A 146 -1.58 8.59 -3.04
C THR A 146 -0.17 9.15 -2.86
N ALA A 147 0.74 8.95 -3.81
CA ALA A 147 2.14 9.36 -3.71
C ALA A 147 2.33 10.88 -3.54
N HIS A 148 1.36 11.67 -4.03
CA HIS A 148 1.36 13.13 -3.88
C HIS A 148 0.98 13.62 -2.48
N ARG A 149 0.55 12.74 -1.57
CA ARG A 149 0.11 13.09 -0.21
C ARG A 149 1.25 12.94 0.78
N ALA A 150 1.59 14.00 1.51
CA ALA A 150 2.49 13.94 2.63
C ALA A 150 1.75 13.38 3.86
N GLN A 151 1.71 12.05 3.98
CA GLN A 151 1.06 11.31 5.07
C GLN A 151 2.07 10.36 5.72
N ALA A 152 1.83 9.93 6.97
CA ALA A 152 2.75 9.07 7.69
C ALA A 152 3.03 7.75 6.94
N SER A 153 2.01 7.15 6.30
CA SER A 153 2.11 5.90 5.54
C SER A 153 2.66 6.04 4.12
N THR A 154 2.90 7.26 3.64
CA THR A 154 3.42 7.52 2.29
C THR A 154 4.78 8.22 2.33
N ALA A 155 4.84 9.45 2.86
CA ALA A 155 6.05 10.25 2.93
C ALA A 155 6.84 10.00 4.23
N GLY A 156 6.18 10.09 5.40
CA GLY A 156 6.87 10.01 6.69
C GLY A 156 7.64 8.72 6.89
N ILE A 157 7.03 7.58 6.58
CA ILE A 157 7.65 6.26 6.74
C ILE A 157 8.98 6.13 5.98
N THR A 158 9.14 6.80 4.83
CA THR A 158 10.37 6.72 4.02
C THR A 158 11.59 7.28 4.73
N ALA A 159 11.40 8.19 5.69
CA ALA A 159 12.48 8.77 6.48
C ALA A 159 12.99 7.83 7.59
N PHE A 160 12.22 6.81 7.95
CA PHE A 160 12.51 5.95 9.11
C PHE A 160 12.63 4.46 8.76
N ALA A 161 12.12 4.03 7.61
CA ALA A 161 12.28 2.65 7.15
C ALA A 161 13.77 2.33 6.90
N PRO A 162 14.24 1.13 7.27
CA PRO A 162 15.62 0.72 7.01
C PRO A 162 16.00 0.81 5.52
N LEU A 163 15.09 0.39 4.65
CA LEU A 163 15.13 0.56 3.20
C LEU A 163 13.78 1.04 2.71
N ALA A 164 13.78 2.00 1.77
CA ALA A 164 12.57 2.47 1.10
C ALA A 164 12.77 2.46 -0.43
N CYS A 165 11.79 1.96 -1.16
CA CYS A 165 11.86 1.85 -2.61
C CYS A 165 10.48 2.03 -3.28
N ALA A 166 10.51 2.19 -4.61
CA ALA A 166 9.30 2.15 -5.43
C ALA A 166 8.96 0.71 -5.82
N GLY A 167 7.69 0.38 -5.76
CA GLY A 167 7.17 -0.85 -6.34
C GLY A 167 7.03 -0.76 -7.87
N PRO A 168 6.81 -1.90 -8.52
CA PRO A 168 6.66 -1.99 -9.97
C PRO A 168 5.57 -1.09 -10.56
N LEU A 169 4.41 -0.97 -9.88
CA LEU A 169 3.31 -0.12 -10.34
C LEU A 169 3.70 1.36 -10.32
N LEU A 170 4.23 1.84 -9.19
CA LEU A 170 4.72 3.22 -9.07
C LEU A 170 5.82 3.51 -10.09
N THR A 171 6.76 2.60 -10.26
CA THR A 171 7.86 2.73 -11.22
C THR A 171 7.35 2.85 -12.66
N ALA A 172 6.36 2.04 -13.04
CA ALA A 172 5.76 2.09 -14.37
C ALA A 172 5.08 3.45 -14.63
N GLU A 173 4.31 3.95 -13.67
CA GLU A 173 3.66 5.27 -13.74
C GLU A 173 4.67 6.42 -13.85
N LEU A 174 5.72 6.39 -13.01
CA LEU A 174 6.79 7.41 -13.07
C LEU A 174 7.54 7.39 -14.41
N LYS A 175 7.82 6.20 -14.96
CA LYS A 175 8.46 6.06 -16.28
C LYS A 175 7.54 6.57 -17.40
N ALA A 176 6.22 6.31 -17.32
CA ALA A 176 5.25 6.80 -18.30
C ALA A 176 5.15 8.33 -18.29
N LEU A 177 5.03 8.93 -17.10
CA LEU A 177 5.04 10.39 -16.92
C LEU A 177 6.36 11.01 -17.38
N GLY A 178 7.50 10.42 -17.03
CA GLY A 178 8.80 10.88 -17.46
C GLY A 178 8.92 10.95 -18.99
N LYS A 179 8.43 9.93 -19.70
CA LYS A 179 8.40 9.95 -21.18
C LYS A 179 7.48 11.05 -21.71
N ALA A 180 6.31 11.24 -21.12
CA ALA A 180 5.36 12.27 -21.55
C ALA A 180 5.89 13.70 -21.32
N LEU A 181 6.69 13.92 -20.26
CA LEU A 181 7.22 15.25 -19.92
C LEU A 181 8.53 15.58 -20.63
N HIS A 182 9.44 14.62 -20.80
CA HIS A 182 10.80 14.92 -21.30
C HIS A 182 11.00 14.60 -22.78
N ALA A 183 10.28 13.60 -23.33
CA ALA A 183 10.39 13.19 -24.72
C ALA A 183 9.04 12.77 -25.32
N PRO A 184 8.04 13.67 -25.36
CA PRO A 184 6.72 13.32 -25.84
C PRO A 184 6.72 13.04 -27.34
N ARG A 185 5.97 12.02 -27.76
CA ARG A 185 5.60 11.86 -29.16
C ARG A 185 4.59 12.93 -29.56
N GLN A 186 4.75 13.59 -30.69
CA GLN A 186 3.80 14.58 -31.18
C GLN A 186 2.66 13.92 -32.01
N PRO A 187 1.43 14.45 -31.93
CA PRO A 187 0.96 15.53 -31.03
C PRO A 187 0.75 15.09 -29.60
N VAL A 188 0.98 16.01 -28.64
CA VAL A 188 0.63 15.82 -27.23
C VAL A 188 -0.71 16.47 -26.96
N VAL A 189 -1.64 15.69 -26.39
CA VAL A 189 -2.96 16.19 -25.95
C VAL A 189 -3.07 15.96 -24.44
N ALA A 190 -3.28 17.03 -23.67
CA ALA A 190 -3.58 16.96 -22.25
C ALA A 190 -5.09 17.13 -22.06
N ILE A 191 -5.71 16.18 -21.35
CA ILE A 191 -7.10 16.26 -20.94
C ILE A 191 -7.14 16.53 -19.45
N VAL A 192 -7.69 17.69 -19.06
CA VAL A 192 -7.81 18.11 -17.66
C VAL A 192 -9.28 18.17 -17.32
N GLY A 193 -9.68 17.47 -16.25
CA GLY A 193 -11.08 17.44 -15.79
C GLY A 193 -11.22 16.51 -14.60
N GLY A 194 -12.36 16.62 -13.87
CA GLY A 194 -12.71 15.80 -12.72
C GLY A 194 -13.62 16.50 -11.74
#